data_c33e0899a69982d8c04fa39aca2132aa
#
_entry.id   c33e0899a69982d8c04fa39aca2132aa
#
_cell.length_a   1.000
_cell.length_b   1.000
_cell.length_c   1.000
_cell.angle_alpha   90.00
_cell.angle_beta   90.00
_cell.angle_gamma   90.00
#
_symmetry.space_group_name_H-M   'P 1'
#
loop_
_entity.id
_entity.type
_entity.pdbx_description
1 polymer ?
#
loop_
_entity_poly.entity_id
_entity_poly.type
_entity_poly.pdbx_seq_one_letter_code
_entity_poly.pdbx_strand_id
1 'polypeptide(L)'
;MEGKRNYIETKWHGYKCLEFEWNGRAAKLVVPGNSCEGKKWLLKTEYFGAFPSFELEMLRLGYHVAYIANKTRWHDESDDDAKYEFCKFLQQEFHLSSQCVPVGMSCGGMHAVYFAAKYPQCVSALYLDAPVLNLLSCPAGVGVAGDDMYEEFVRDTGMTKSDLINYRHHPIDCVATLVNHQIPVFLVAGDSDGVVPYTENGKVLYDYYKKHGGVIEQVVKTGCDHHPHGLEDNSSLVEFVRNVGKCKQEH
;
A
#
# COMPACT_ATOMS: atom_id res chain seq x y z
N MET A 1 15.29 29.40 5.04
CA MET A 1 16.43 28.64 5.62
C MET A 1 15.84 27.31 6.09
N GLU A 2 15.93 26.25 5.26
CA GLU A 2 15.57 24.90 5.71
C GLU A 2 16.62 24.46 6.73
N GLY A 3 16.21 24.33 8.00
CA GLY A 3 17.08 23.82 9.05
C GLY A 3 17.54 22.41 8.69
N LYS A 4 18.83 22.11 8.93
CA LYS A 4 19.42 20.79 8.71
C LYS A 4 18.55 19.74 9.42
N ARG A 5 17.83 18.91 8.67
CA ARG A 5 16.92 17.90 9.23
C ARG A 5 17.73 16.87 10.00
N ASN A 6 17.29 16.53 11.20
CA ASN A 6 18.00 15.59 12.05
C ASN A 6 17.56 14.16 11.68
N TYR A 7 18.44 13.37 11.11
CA TYR A 7 18.25 11.95 10.83
C TYR A 7 18.88 11.12 11.92
N ILE A 8 18.09 10.24 12.54
CA ILE A 8 18.59 9.22 13.47
C ILE A 8 18.89 7.99 12.64
N GLU A 9 20.17 7.61 12.59
CA GLU A 9 20.60 6.41 11.90
C GLU A 9 20.43 5.18 12.78
N THR A 10 19.60 4.24 12.33
CA THR A 10 19.35 2.95 12.99
C THR A 10 19.60 1.81 12.01
N LYS A 11 19.30 0.58 12.42
CA LYS A 11 19.31 -0.59 11.53
C LYS A 11 17.94 -1.27 11.50
N TRP A 12 17.48 -1.59 10.30
CA TRP A 12 16.29 -2.40 10.08
C TRP A 12 16.69 -3.66 9.30
N HIS A 13 16.58 -4.83 9.92
CA HIS A 13 17.04 -6.12 9.35
C HIS A 13 18.46 -6.08 8.75
N GLY A 14 19.38 -5.34 9.40
CA GLY A 14 20.78 -5.21 8.94
C GLY A 14 21.02 -4.08 7.95
N TYR A 15 20.00 -3.50 7.33
CA TYR A 15 20.09 -2.34 6.46
C TYR A 15 20.11 -1.03 7.24
N LYS A 16 20.80 -0.02 6.71
CA LYS A 16 20.74 1.34 7.23
C LYS A 16 19.31 1.86 7.16
N CYS A 17 18.78 2.37 8.28
CA CYS A 17 17.48 3.01 8.36
C CYS A 17 17.65 4.44 8.89
N LEU A 18 17.15 5.41 8.15
CA LEU A 18 17.04 6.80 8.60
C LEU A 18 15.66 7.00 9.19
N GLU A 19 15.61 7.35 10.47
CA GLU A 19 14.37 7.70 11.18
C GLU A 19 14.36 9.20 11.43
N PHE A 20 13.24 9.85 11.14
CA PHE A 20 13.11 11.30 11.27
C PHE A 20 11.65 11.72 11.40
N GLU A 21 11.45 12.94 11.82
CA GLU A 21 10.14 13.59 11.78
C GLU A 21 10.02 14.39 10.46
N TRP A 22 8.91 14.22 9.77
CA TRP A 22 8.58 14.96 8.57
C TRP A 22 7.15 15.52 8.67
N ASN A 23 7.04 16.85 8.72
CA ASN A 23 5.78 17.57 8.88
C ASN A 23 4.90 17.04 10.04
N GLY A 24 5.52 16.80 11.20
CA GLY A 24 4.84 16.30 12.40
C GLY A 24 4.51 14.81 12.40
N ARG A 25 5.04 14.04 11.43
CA ARG A 25 4.82 12.61 11.29
C ARG A 25 6.13 11.83 11.38
N ALA A 26 6.10 10.71 12.07
CA ALA A 26 7.24 9.78 12.04
C ALA A 26 7.45 9.24 10.62
N ALA A 27 8.68 9.31 10.15
CA ALA A 27 9.07 8.85 8.82
C ALA A 27 10.33 7.99 8.88
N LYS A 28 10.43 7.05 7.95
CA LYS A 28 11.57 6.14 7.84
C LYS A 28 11.98 5.99 6.37
N LEU A 29 13.28 5.85 6.16
CA LEU A 29 13.87 5.46 4.89
C LEU A 29 14.93 4.38 5.11
N VAL A 30 14.67 3.18 4.61
CA VAL A 30 15.64 2.08 4.60
C VAL A 30 16.42 2.13 3.30
N VAL A 31 17.74 2.15 3.44
CA VAL A 31 18.66 2.32 2.32
C VAL A 31 19.29 0.97 1.97
N PRO A 32 19.22 0.50 0.72
CA PRO A 32 19.87 -0.72 0.28
C PRO A 32 21.38 -0.60 0.32
N GLY A 33 22.10 -1.73 0.33
CA GLY A 33 23.58 -1.74 0.25
C GLY A 33 24.10 -1.06 -1.02
N ASN A 34 23.46 -1.36 -2.16
CA ASN A 34 23.70 -0.70 -3.45
C ASN A 34 22.34 -0.37 -4.05
N SER A 35 22.14 0.89 -4.43
CA SER A 35 20.88 1.29 -5.07
C SER A 35 20.79 0.78 -6.51
N CYS A 36 19.61 0.30 -6.91
CA CYS A 36 19.32 -0.03 -8.30
C CYS A 36 19.29 1.23 -9.19
N GLU A 37 19.36 1.02 -10.48
CA GLU A 37 19.22 2.09 -11.47
C GLU A 37 17.88 2.83 -11.28
N GLY A 38 17.92 4.16 -11.35
CA GLY A 38 16.76 5.03 -11.11
C GLY A 38 16.32 5.11 -9.66
N LYS A 39 17.08 4.52 -8.70
CA LYS A 39 16.77 4.54 -7.26
C LYS A 39 15.29 4.28 -6.97
N LYS A 40 14.78 3.17 -7.50
CA LYS A 40 13.39 2.72 -7.28
C LYS A 40 13.13 2.42 -5.81
N TRP A 41 11.88 2.51 -5.38
CA TRP A 41 11.54 2.37 -3.99
C TRP A 41 10.10 1.90 -3.75
N LEU A 42 9.88 1.34 -2.56
CA LEU A 42 8.60 0.91 -2.05
C LEU A 42 8.11 1.91 -1.01
N LEU A 43 6.80 2.19 -1.00
CA LEU A 43 6.12 2.94 0.05
C LEU A 43 5.29 1.97 0.89
N LYS A 44 5.76 1.60 2.09
CA LYS A 44 4.92 0.87 3.03
C LYS A 44 3.84 1.81 3.55
N THR A 45 2.58 1.49 3.30
CA THR A 45 1.47 2.41 3.55
C THR A 45 0.91 2.32 4.96
N GLU A 46 1.13 1.19 5.66
CA GLU A 46 0.84 0.97 7.07
C GLU A 46 1.67 -0.20 7.59
N TYR A 47 1.73 -0.41 8.92
CA TYR A 47 2.38 -1.58 9.56
C TYR A 47 3.82 -1.81 9.12
N PHE A 48 4.66 -0.79 9.20
CA PHE A 48 6.03 -0.76 8.64
C PHE A 48 6.85 -2.03 8.91
N GLY A 49 6.79 -2.60 10.11
CA GLY A 49 7.59 -3.78 10.50
C GLY A 49 6.92 -5.13 10.24
N ALA A 50 5.67 -5.15 9.78
CA ALA A 50 4.92 -6.40 9.63
C ALA A 50 5.23 -7.11 8.32
N PHE A 51 5.48 -8.43 8.38
CA PHE A 51 5.64 -9.34 7.24
C PHE A 51 6.58 -8.81 6.13
N PRO A 52 7.85 -8.49 6.44
CA PRO A 52 8.72 -7.72 5.55
C PRO A 52 9.46 -8.57 4.50
N SER A 53 9.05 -9.81 4.24
CA SER A 53 9.78 -10.73 3.34
C SER A 53 10.00 -10.14 1.96
N PHE A 54 8.96 -9.54 1.37
CA PHE A 54 9.03 -8.90 0.06
C PHE A 54 9.93 -7.66 0.09
N GLU A 55 9.78 -6.78 1.08
CA GLU A 55 10.58 -5.57 1.22
C GLU A 55 12.07 -5.90 1.38
N LEU A 56 12.39 -6.98 2.11
CA LEU A 56 13.77 -7.45 2.27
C LEU A 56 14.37 -7.97 0.96
N GLU A 57 13.59 -8.66 0.14
CA GLU A 57 14.06 -9.08 -1.19
C GLU A 57 14.29 -7.89 -2.11
N MET A 58 13.39 -6.91 -2.11
CA MET A 58 13.55 -5.71 -2.90
C MET A 58 14.74 -4.85 -2.45
N LEU A 59 15.04 -4.80 -1.15
CA LEU A 59 16.28 -4.18 -0.64
C LEU A 59 17.54 -4.88 -1.16
N ARG A 60 17.54 -6.23 -1.23
CA ARG A 60 18.67 -6.97 -1.85
C ARG A 60 18.85 -6.63 -3.32
N LEU A 61 17.77 -6.31 -4.01
CA LEU A 61 17.75 -5.87 -5.41
C LEU A 61 18.01 -4.37 -5.60
N GLY A 62 18.29 -3.65 -4.50
CA GLY A 62 18.67 -2.24 -4.55
C GLY A 62 17.51 -1.25 -4.49
N TYR A 63 16.29 -1.68 -4.21
CA TYR A 63 15.17 -0.77 -3.94
C TYR A 63 15.28 -0.20 -2.53
N HIS A 64 14.88 1.06 -2.37
CA HIS A 64 14.68 1.65 -1.05
C HIS A 64 13.30 1.26 -0.49
N VAL A 65 13.13 1.34 0.83
CA VAL A 65 11.82 1.17 1.48
C VAL A 65 11.56 2.41 2.34
N ALA A 66 10.46 3.08 2.08
CA ALA A 66 10.07 4.27 2.82
C ALA A 66 8.73 4.07 3.54
N TYR A 67 8.53 4.85 4.59
CA TYR A 67 7.31 4.88 5.38
C TYR A 67 7.10 6.27 5.95
N ILE A 68 5.85 6.69 6.00
CA ILE A 68 5.38 7.85 6.75
C ILE A 68 4.13 7.45 7.52
N ALA A 69 4.06 7.82 8.81
CA ALA A 69 2.96 7.47 9.67
C ALA A 69 1.64 8.12 9.23
N ASN A 70 0.58 7.34 9.17
CA ASN A 70 -0.78 7.83 9.03
C ASN A 70 -1.26 8.43 10.38
N LYS A 71 -2.33 9.20 10.36
CA LYS A 71 -2.97 9.71 11.59
C LYS A 71 -3.60 8.57 12.39
N THR A 72 -4.28 7.70 11.68
CA THR A 72 -4.86 6.46 12.20
C THR A 72 -4.67 5.34 11.19
N ARG A 73 -4.95 4.09 11.54
CA ARG A 73 -4.94 3.02 10.54
C ARG A 73 -6.15 3.08 9.59
N TRP A 74 -7.18 3.87 9.95
CA TRP A 74 -8.30 4.19 9.08
C TRP A 74 -7.99 5.44 8.28
N HIS A 75 -8.50 5.53 7.08
CA HIS A 75 -8.12 6.59 6.14
C HIS A 75 -8.55 8.00 6.61
N ASP A 76 -7.63 8.95 6.49
CA ASP A 76 -7.86 10.40 6.55
C ASP A 76 -7.27 11.01 5.27
N GLU A 77 -8.05 11.85 4.57
CA GLU A 77 -7.62 12.43 3.27
C GLU A 77 -6.27 13.17 3.36
N SER A 78 -5.94 13.74 4.52
CA SER A 78 -4.66 14.40 4.71
C SER A 78 -3.46 13.44 4.75
N ASP A 79 -3.71 12.13 4.91
CA ASP A 79 -2.67 11.11 4.83
C ASP A 79 -2.18 10.92 3.39
N ASP A 80 -3.09 11.06 2.40
CA ASP A 80 -2.73 10.99 0.99
C ASP A 80 -1.89 12.20 0.57
N ASP A 81 -2.30 13.40 1.01
CA ASP A 81 -1.55 14.63 0.76
C ASP A 81 -0.17 14.59 1.42
N ALA A 82 -0.08 14.06 2.65
CA ALA A 82 1.18 13.87 3.34
C ALA A 82 2.10 12.88 2.58
N LYS A 83 1.57 11.76 2.08
CA LYS A 83 2.33 10.81 1.26
C LYS A 83 2.82 11.45 -0.04
N TYR A 84 1.98 12.25 -0.70
CA TYR A 84 2.36 12.96 -1.91
C TYR A 84 3.52 13.94 -1.68
N GLU A 85 3.41 14.81 -0.68
CA GLU A 85 4.49 15.72 -0.33
C GLU A 85 5.75 14.98 0.14
N PHE A 86 5.59 13.85 0.82
CA PHE A 86 6.69 12.98 1.22
C PHE A 86 7.40 12.35 0.00
N CYS A 87 6.67 11.93 -1.02
CA CYS A 87 7.26 11.45 -2.29
C CYS A 87 8.14 12.54 -2.92
N LYS A 88 7.65 13.77 -3.00
CA LYS A 88 8.41 14.91 -3.52
C LYS A 88 9.67 15.19 -2.70
N PHE A 89 9.54 15.14 -1.38
CA PHE A 89 10.67 15.28 -0.48
C PHE A 89 11.73 14.18 -0.70
N LEU A 90 11.34 12.92 -0.80
CA LEU A 90 12.27 11.81 -1.05
C LEU A 90 12.97 11.93 -2.42
N GLN A 91 12.25 12.41 -3.43
CA GLN A 91 12.82 12.69 -4.75
C GLN A 91 13.86 13.79 -4.68
N GLN A 92 13.60 14.88 -3.97
CA GLN A 92 14.49 16.04 -3.88
C GLN A 92 15.73 15.76 -3.02
N GLU A 93 15.52 15.20 -1.83
CA GLU A 93 16.57 15.01 -0.82
C GLU A 93 17.45 13.79 -1.09
N PHE A 94 16.83 12.66 -1.50
CA PHE A 94 17.53 11.38 -1.69
C PHE A 94 17.67 10.98 -3.16
N HIS A 95 17.13 11.78 -4.08
CA HIS A 95 17.11 11.49 -5.52
C HIS A 95 16.45 10.15 -5.86
N LEU A 96 15.39 9.78 -5.11
CA LEU A 96 14.61 8.60 -5.42
C LEU A 96 13.76 8.82 -6.68
N SER A 97 13.32 7.73 -7.31
CA SER A 97 12.38 7.78 -8.43
C SER A 97 11.15 8.63 -8.10
N SER A 98 10.60 9.34 -9.09
CA SER A 98 9.33 10.07 -8.93
C SER A 98 8.12 9.17 -8.70
N GLN A 99 8.24 7.88 -8.98
CA GLN A 99 7.21 6.89 -8.75
C GLN A 99 7.68 5.83 -7.75
N CYS A 100 6.78 5.43 -6.85
CA CYS A 100 6.97 4.33 -5.92
C CYS A 100 6.05 3.14 -6.23
N VAL A 101 6.29 2.04 -5.51
CA VAL A 101 5.36 0.93 -5.40
C VAL A 101 4.76 0.97 -3.99
N PRO A 102 3.52 1.44 -3.80
CA PRO A 102 2.82 1.29 -2.53
C PRO A 102 2.63 -0.19 -2.20
N VAL A 103 2.96 -0.55 -0.95
CA VAL A 103 2.83 -1.89 -0.38
C VAL A 103 1.83 -1.81 0.75
N GLY A 104 0.64 -2.36 0.53
CA GLY A 104 -0.48 -2.25 1.45
C GLY A 104 -1.04 -3.60 1.88
N MET A 105 -0.95 -3.89 3.19
CA MET A 105 -1.53 -5.06 3.83
C MET A 105 -2.73 -4.62 4.67
N SER A 106 -3.85 -5.35 4.61
CA SER A 106 -5.04 -5.04 5.41
C SER A 106 -5.49 -3.57 5.26
N CYS A 107 -5.57 -2.79 6.35
CA CYS A 107 -5.84 -1.33 6.29
C CYS A 107 -4.80 -0.57 5.45
N GLY A 108 -3.55 -1.03 5.40
CA GLY A 108 -2.53 -0.47 4.51
C GLY A 108 -2.93 -0.56 3.04
N GLY A 109 -3.68 -1.60 2.64
CA GLY A 109 -4.23 -1.72 1.30
C GLY A 109 -5.23 -0.61 0.96
N MET A 110 -6.07 -0.23 1.92
CA MET A 110 -6.96 0.93 1.81
C MET A 110 -6.17 2.22 1.55
N HIS A 111 -5.15 2.50 2.36
CA HIS A 111 -4.29 3.67 2.18
C HIS A 111 -3.56 3.66 0.82
N ALA A 112 -3.10 2.48 0.36
CA ALA A 112 -2.44 2.34 -0.93
C ALA A 112 -3.36 2.67 -2.09
N VAL A 113 -4.61 2.20 -2.04
CA VAL A 113 -5.62 2.44 -3.09
C VAL A 113 -6.05 3.90 -3.14
N TYR A 114 -6.34 4.53 -1.99
CA TYR A 114 -6.70 5.95 -1.94
C TYR A 114 -5.57 6.84 -2.44
N PHE A 115 -4.33 6.60 -1.97
CA PHE A 115 -3.17 7.34 -2.42
C PHE A 115 -2.95 7.21 -3.94
N ALA A 116 -3.05 5.99 -4.48
CA ALA A 116 -2.87 5.73 -5.90
C ALA A 116 -3.98 6.37 -6.76
N ALA A 117 -5.23 6.39 -6.27
CA ALA A 117 -6.34 7.03 -6.96
C ALA A 117 -6.23 8.55 -6.99
N LYS A 118 -5.76 9.15 -5.88
CA LYS A 118 -5.60 10.61 -5.75
C LYS A 118 -4.33 11.13 -6.46
N TYR A 119 -3.23 10.36 -6.41
CA TYR A 119 -1.92 10.73 -6.95
C TYR A 119 -1.32 9.66 -7.87
N PRO A 120 -2.01 9.28 -8.95
CA PRO A 120 -1.61 8.18 -9.84
C PRO A 120 -0.24 8.40 -10.49
N GLN A 121 0.18 9.66 -10.68
CA GLN A 121 1.49 10.01 -11.22
C GLN A 121 2.66 9.60 -10.31
N CYS A 122 2.40 9.37 -9.01
CA CYS A 122 3.42 8.94 -8.05
C CYS A 122 3.55 7.42 -7.94
N VAL A 123 2.73 6.65 -8.67
CA VAL A 123 2.61 5.20 -8.50
C VAL A 123 3.01 4.46 -9.77
N SER A 124 3.95 3.53 -9.67
CA SER A 124 4.35 2.66 -10.78
C SER A 124 3.55 1.35 -10.82
N ALA A 125 3.24 0.78 -9.67
CA ALA A 125 2.42 -0.40 -9.46
C ALA A 125 1.90 -0.43 -8.02
N LEU A 126 0.94 -1.31 -7.70
CA LEU A 126 0.48 -1.60 -6.35
C LEU A 126 0.77 -3.05 -5.97
N TYR A 127 1.24 -3.27 -4.75
CA TYR A 127 1.17 -4.56 -4.08
C TYR A 127 0.14 -4.48 -2.95
N LEU A 128 -0.91 -5.29 -3.04
CA LEU A 128 -2.02 -5.35 -2.10
C LEU A 128 -2.13 -6.75 -1.51
N ASP A 129 -2.19 -6.88 -0.19
CA ASP A 129 -2.33 -8.15 0.51
C ASP A 129 -3.50 -8.10 1.49
N ALA A 130 -4.53 -8.90 1.24
CA ALA A 130 -5.79 -8.90 1.97
C ALA A 130 -6.31 -7.48 2.25
N PRO A 131 -6.40 -6.60 1.22
CA PRO A 131 -6.65 -5.18 1.40
C PRO A 131 -8.08 -4.92 1.85
N VAL A 132 -8.25 -4.00 2.82
CA VAL A 132 -9.56 -3.44 3.16
C VAL A 132 -10.01 -2.51 2.04
N LEU A 133 -11.00 -2.93 1.26
CA LEU A 133 -11.51 -2.15 0.13
C LEU A 133 -12.99 -1.80 0.27
N ASN A 134 -13.76 -2.59 1.01
CA ASN A 134 -15.18 -2.36 1.26
C ASN A 134 -15.39 -2.12 2.75
N LEU A 135 -15.61 -0.85 3.12
CA LEU A 135 -15.79 -0.45 4.52
C LEU A 135 -17.10 -0.97 5.14
N LEU A 136 -18.09 -1.36 4.33
CA LEU A 136 -19.28 -2.05 4.82
C LEU A 136 -18.96 -3.49 5.24
N SER A 137 -18.06 -4.18 4.53
CA SER A 137 -17.57 -5.50 4.92
C SER A 137 -16.67 -5.36 6.15
N CYS A 138 -15.48 -4.82 6.00
CA CYS A 138 -14.54 -4.54 7.08
C CYS A 138 -14.27 -3.03 7.12
N PRO A 139 -14.52 -2.34 8.24
CA PRO A 139 -14.76 -2.85 9.59
C PRO A 139 -16.25 -2.97 10.01
N ALA A 140 -17.22 -2.62 9.15
CA ALA A 140 -18.61 -2.47 9.59
C ALA A 140 -19.35 -3.80 9.85
N GLY A 141 -18.80 -4.93 9.40
CA GLY A 141 -19.44 -6.24 9.61
C GLY A 141 -20.79 -6.41 8.90
N VAL A 142 -21.00 -5.66 7.81
CA VAL A 142 -22.19 -5.80 6.95
C VAL A 142 -21.82 -6.75 5.82
N GLY A 143 -21.87 -8.05 6.08
CA GLY A 143 -21.43 -9.09 5.17
C GLY A 143 -20.96 -10.32 5.93
N VAL A 144 -19.89 -10.94 5.44
CA VAL A 144 -19.29 -12.13 6.07
C VAL A 144 -18.28 -11.75 7.16
N ALA A 145 -17.63 -10.60 7.05
CA ALA A 145 -16.66 -10.12 8.04
C ALA A 145 -17.31 -9.90 9.43
N GLY A 146 -16.52 -10.11 10.48
CA GLY A 146 -16.84 -9.63 11.82
C GLY A 146 -16.79 -8.10 11.95
N ASP A 147 -17.29 -7.58 13.06
CA ASP A 147 -17.28 -6.13 13.36
C ASP A 147 -16.36 -5.75 14.54
N ASP A 148 -15.41 -6.60 14.88
CA ASP A 148 -14.50 -6.41 16.02
C ASP A 148 -13.72 -5.07 15.97
N MET A 149 -13.50 -4.52 14.77
CA MET A 149 -12.80 -3.25 14.57
C MET A 149 -13.74 -2.05 14.41
N TYR A 150 -15.06 -2.26 14.45
CA TYR A 150 -16.04 -1.22 14.14
C TYR A 150 -16.03 -0.05 15.13
N GLU A 151 -15.93 -0.35 16.44
CA GLU A 151 -15.89 0.71 17.47
C GLU A 151 -14.66 1.61 17.31
N GLU A 152 -13.49 1.01 16.99
CA GLU A 152 -12.29 1.77 16.70
C GLU A 152 -12.46 2.65 15.45
N PHE A 153 -13.02 2.09 14.38
CA PHE A 153 -13.31 2.84 13.16
C PHE A 153 -14.21 4.05 13.43
N VAL A 154 -15.30 3.87 14.17
CA VAL A 154 -16.22 4.97 14.53
C VAL A 154 -15.51 6.04 15.36
N ARG A 155 -14.72 5.62 16.34
CA ARG A 155 -13.95 6.55 17.18
C ARG A 155 -12.99 7.41 16.34
N ASP A 156 -12.31 6.81 15.36
CA ASP A 156 -11.24 7.44 14.61
C ASP A 156 -11.75 8.26 13.43
N THR A 157 -12.90 7.88 12.83
CA THR A 157 -13.46 8.53 11.64
C THR A 157 -14.75 9.30 11.89
N GLY A 158 -15.47 9.00 12.97
CA GLY A 158 -16.81 9.50 13.24
C GLY A 158 -17.90 8.91 12.35
N MET A 159 -17.58 7.99 11.43
CA MET A 159 -18.54 7.42 10.49
C MET A 159 -19.25 6.20 11.09
N THR A 160 -20.58 6.19 10.99
CA THR A 160 -21.43 5.06 11.41
C THR A 160 -21.76 4.13 10.25
N LYS A 161 -22.34 2.95 10.53
CA LYS A 161 -22.87 2.05 9.48
C LYS A 161 -23.85 2.74 8.55
N SER A 162 -24.70 3.64 9.08
CA SER A 162 -25.64 4.42 8.27
C SER A 162 -24.93 5.36 7.30
N ASP A 163 -23.85 5.98 7.74
CA ASP A 163 -23.03 6.86 6.88
C ASP A 163 -22.39 6.04 5.78
N LEU A 164 -21.82 4.87 6.13
CA LEU A 164 -21.18 3.97 5.18
C LEU A 164 -22.13 3.43 4.09
N ILE A 165 -23.40 3.16 4.42
CA ILE A 165 -24.40 2.73 3.42
C ILE A 165 -24.58 3.78 2.32
N ASN A 166 -24.48 5.05 2.65
CA ASN A 166 -24.62 6.16 1.71
C ASN A 166 -23.27 6.66 1.15
N TYR A 167 -22.16 6.24 1.72
CA TYR A 167 -20.82 6.61 1.30
C TYR A 167 -20.53 6.08 -0.11
N ARG A 168 -19.99 6.92 -0.98
CA ARG A 168 -19.65 6.57 -2.37
C ARG A 168 -18.18 6.80 -2.65
N HIS A 169 -17.36 6.52 -1.61
CA HIS A 169 -15.93 6.73 -1.65
C HIS A 169 -15.18 5.61 -0.90
N HIS A 170 -15.77 4.40 -0.86
CA HIS A 170 -15.02 3.24 -0.41
C HIS A 170 -13.78 3.05 -1.28
N PRO A 171 -12.68 2.46 -0.78
CA PRO A 171 -11.52 2.18 -1.64
C PRO A 171 -11.89 1.44 -2.92
N ILE A 172 -12.89 0.55 -2.86
CA ILE A 172 -13.39 -0.20 -4.00
C ILE A 172 -14.03 0.69 -5.08
N ASP A 173 -14.58 1.84 -4.70
CA ASP A 173 -15.16 2.82 -5.65
C ASP A 173 -14.06 3.54 -6.45
N CYS A 174 -12.82 3.53 -5.95
CA CYS A 174 -11.67 4.15 -6.61
C CYS A 174 -11.03 3.26 -7.70
N VAL A 175 -11.43 1.99 -7.80
CA VAL A 175 -10.78 1.01 -8.70
C VAL A 175 -10.87 1.43 -10.18
N ALA A 176 -11.96 2.08 -10.58
CA ALA A 176 -12.09 2.62 -11.93
C ALA A 176 -10.99 3.65 -12.26
N THR A 177 -10.62 4.50 -11.30
CA THR A 177 -9.54 5.47 -11.45
C THR A 177 -8.19 4.77 -11.64
N LEU A 178 -7.93 3.71 -10.87
CA LEU A 178 -6.69 2.94 -11.01
C LEU A 178 -6.55 2.32 -12.41
N VAL A 179 -7.63 1.73 -12.94
CA VAL A 179 -7.65 1.14 -14.30
C VAL A 179 -7.46 2.22 -15.36
N ASN A 180 -8.15 3.36 -15.25
CA ASN A 180 -8.04 4.47 -16.19
C ASN A 180 -6.62 5.06 -16.25
N HIS A 181 -5.91 5.05 -15.13
CA HIS A 181 -4.51 5.46 -15.05
C HIS A 181 -3.51 4.32 -15.32
N GLN A 182 -4.01 3.15 -15.73
CA GLN A 182 -3.19 1.98 -16.08
C GLN A 182 -2.20 1.60 -14.96
N ILE A 183 -2.66 1.65 -13.69
CA ILE A 183 -1.84 1.25 -12.56
C ILE A 183 -1.90 -0.28 -12.43
N PRO A 184 -0.79 -1.00 -12.62
CA PRO A 184 -0.76 -2.44 -12.45
C PRO A 184 -0.89 -2.83 -10.97
N VAL A 185 -1.58 -3.94 -10.70
CA VAL A 185 -1.80 -4.46 -9.35
C VAL A 185 -1.32 -5.89 -9.22
N PHE A 186 -0.57 -6.18 -8.15
CA PHE A 186 -0.36 -7.54 -7.67
C PHE A 186 -1.18 -7.73 -6.39
N LEU A 187 -2.10 -8.68 -6.40
CA LEU A 187 -3.05 -8.94 -5.32
C LEU A 187 -2.76 -10.29 -4.66
N VAL A 188 -2.63 -10.29 -3.34
CA VAL A 188 -2.58 -11.49 -2.51
C VAL A 188 -3.79 -11.52 -1.59
N ALA A 189 -4.40 -12.67 -1.38
CA ALA A 189 -5.50 -12.85 -0.44
C ALA A 189 -5.57 -14.29 0.05
N GLY A 190 -6.15 -14.51 1.22
CA GLY A 190 -6.60 -15.82 1.69
C GLY A 190 -8.05 -16.08 1.27
N ASP A 191 -8.39 -17.30 0.84
CA ASP A 191 -9.78 -17.63 0.49
C ASP A 191 -10.68 -17.91 1.70
N SER A 192 -10.08 -18.09 2.88
CA SER A 192 -10.75 -18.34 4.15
C SER A 192 -10.66 -17.15 5.12
N ASP A 193 -10.29 -15.96 4.61
CA ASP A 193 -10.14 -14.74 5.40
C ASP A 193 -11.49 -14.29 5.97
N GLY A 194 -11.64 -14.41 7.29
CA GLY A 194 -12.83 -14.00 8.04
C GLY A 194 -12.79 -12.54 8.50
N VAL A 195 -11.62 -11.87 8.43
CA VAL A 195 -11.44 -10.47 8.85
C VAL A 195 -11.68 -9.51 7.69
N VAL A 196 -11.03 -9.78 6.54
CA VAL A 196 -11.19 -9.02 5.29
C VAL A 196 -11.55 -9.99 4.16
N PRO A 197 -12.79 -10.48 4.10
CA PRO A 197 -13.19 -11.50 3.16
C PRO A 197 -12.83 -11.17 1.72
N TYR A 198 -12.07 -12.08 1.09
CA TYR A 198 -11.61 -11.91 -0.28
C TYR A 198 -12.76 -11.61 -1.25
N THR A 199 -13.89 -12.32 -1.12
CA THR A 199 -15.06 -12.18 -1.99
C THR A 199 -15.71 -10.79 -1.94
N GLU A 200 -15.56 -10.08 -0.82
CA GLU A 200 -16.16 -8.77 -0.58
C GLU A 200 -15.18 -7.60 -0.83
N ASN A 201 -13.89 -7.90 -0.97
CA ASN A 201 -12.80 -6.94 -1.10
C ASN A 201 -11.94 -7.23 -2.34
N GLY A 202 -10.87 -8.01 -2.20
CA GLY A 202 -9.88 -8.26 -3.25
C GLY A 202 -10.47 -8.84 -4.55
N LYS A 203 -11.45 -9.74 -4.44
CA LYS A 203 -12.11 -10.33 -5.61
C LYS A 203 -12.85 -9.31 -6.45
N VAL A 204 -13.52 -8.35 -5.82
CA VAL A 204 -14.26 -7.30 -6.54
C VAL A 204 -13.28 -6.42 -7.34
N LEU A 205 -12.14 -6.06 -6.74
CA LEU A 205 -11.06 -5.35 -7.43
C LEU A 205 -10.53 -6.18 -8.61
N TYR A 206 -10.22 -7.47 -8.39
CA TYR A 206 -9.70 -8.35 -9.42
C TYR A 206 -10.66 -8.48 -10.60
N ASP A 207 -11.94 -8.76 -10.33
CA ASP A 207 -12.97 -8.93 -11.35
C ASP A 207 -13.15 -7.64 -12.18
N TYR A 208 -13.10 -6.48 -11.52
CA TYR A 208 -13.18 -5.18 -12.20
C TYR A 208 -11.99 -4.98 -13.14
N TYR A 209 -10.76 -5.21 -12.66
CA TYR A 209 -9.56 -5.11 -13.50
C TYR A 209 -9.63 -6.01 -14.71
N LYS A 210 -9.98 -7.29 -14.53
CA LYS A 210 -10.10 -8.26 -15.63
C LYS A 210 -11.15 -7.85 -16.64
N LYS A 211 -12.30 -7.36 -16.18
CA LYS A 211 -13.40 -6.91 -17.02
C LYS A 211 -13.04 -5.68 -17.86
N HIS A 212 -12.23 -4.79 -17.32
CA HIS A 212 -11.92 -3.50 -17.94
C HIS A 212 -10.50 -3.43 -18.54
N GLY A 213 -9.82 -4.57 -18.67
CA GLY A 213 -8.51 -4.66 -19.34
C GLY A 213 -7.34 -4.09 -18.52
N GLY A 214 -7.51 -3.92 -17.20
CA GLY A 214 -6.42 -3.53 -16.31
C GLY A 214 -5.39 -4.66 -16.12
N VAL A 215 -4.13 -4.29 -15.88
CA VAL A 215 -3.06 -5.25 -15.60
C VAL A 215 -3.14 -5.67 -14.14
N ILE A 216 -3.49 -6.92 -13.89
CA ILE A 216 -3.57 -7.49 -12.55
C ILE A 216 -3.09 -8.94 -12.54
N GLU A 217 -2.23 -9.26 -11.59
CA GLU A 217 -1.88 -10.62 -11.19
C GLU A 217 -2.40 -10.88 -9.79
N GLN A 218 -2.72 -12.12 -9.48
CA GLN A 218 -3.16 -12.47 -8.12
C GLN A 218 -2.64 -13.83 -7.68
N VAL A 219 -2.46 -13.96 -6.36
CA VAL A 219 -2.26 -15.21 -5.66
C VAL A 219 -3.33 -15.32 -4.57
N VAL A 220 -4.20 -16.33 -4.69
CA VAL A 220 -5.18 -16.66 -3.63
C VAL A 220 -4.66 -17.88 -2.88
N LYS A 221 -4.38 -17.69 -1.59
CA LYS A 221 -3.83 -18.72 -0.70
C LYS A 221 -4.96 -19.60 -0.19
N THR A 222 -4.99 -20.87 -0.63
CA THR A 222 -6.05 -21.80 -0.28
C THR A 222 -6.01 -22.17 1.20
N GLY A 223 -7.17 -22.07 1.88
CA GLY A 223 -7.34 -22.36 3.30
C GLY A 223 -6.65 -21.34 4.23
N CYS A 224 -6.15 -20.25 3.69
CA CYS A 224 -5.49 -19.21 4.48
C CYS A 224 -6.52 -18.17 4.96
N ASP A 225 -6.45 -17.86 6.25
CA ASP A 225 -7.17 -16.76 6.87
C ASP A 225 -6.44 -15.43 6.62
N HIS A 226 -6.79 -14.37 7.36
CA HIS A 226 -6.20 -13.04 7.26
C HIS A 226 -4.68 -13.06 7.47
N HIS A 227 -4.19 -13.92 8.30
CA HIS A 227 -2.75 -14.11 8.59
C HIS A 227 -2.27 -15.52 8.24
N PRO A 228 -0.99 -15.69 7.86
CA PRO A 228 0.03 -14.65 7.69
C PRO A 228 -0.13 -13.87 6.37
N HIS A 229 0.22 -12.59 6.38
CA HIS A 229 0.42 -11.82 5.15
C HIS A 229 1.70 -12.24 4.42
N GLY A 230 1.82 -11.81 3.16
CA GLY A 230 2.95 -12.11 2.29
C GLY A 230 2.82 -13.45 1.59
N LEU A 231 3.85 -13.76 0.85
CA LEU A 231 4.04 -15.04 0.16
C LEU A 231 5.25 -15.78 0.76
N GLU A 232 5.22 -17.10 0.73
CA GLU A 232 6.39 -17.93 1.06
C GLU A 232 7.48 -17.77 0.00
N ASP A 233 7.10 -17.69 -1.27
CA ASP A 233 7.95 -17.37 -2.42
C ASP A 233 7.47 -16.08 -3.08
N ASN A 234 8.29 -15.04 -2.98
CA ASN A 234 7.99 -13.73 -3.58
C ASN A 234 8.41 -13.61 -5.05
N SER A 235 8.93 -14.67 -5.70
CA SER A 235 9.52 -14.59 -7.04
C SER A 235 8.60 -13.96 -8.07
N SER A 236 7.31 -14.35 -8.11
CA SER A 236 6.33 -13.79 -9.03
C SER A 236 6.03 -12.31 -8.75
N LEU A 237 5.90 -11.91 -7.48
CA LEU A 237 5.69 -10.52 -7.08
C LEU A 237 6.91 -9.65 -7.40
N VAL A 238 8.13 -10.16 -7.14
CA VAL A 238 9.38 -9.49 -7.49
C VAL A 238 9.48 -9.29 -9.00
N GLU A 239 9.20 -10.33 -9.78
CA GLU A 239 9.21 -10.26 -11.24
C GLU A 239 8.19 -9.25 -11.75
N PHE A 240 6.95 -9.28 -11.26
CA PHE A 240 5.92 -8.32 -11.59
C PHE A 240 6.39 -6.88 -11.36
N VAL A 241 6.87 -6.55 -10.16
CA VAL A 241 7.31 -5.18 -9.82
C VAL A 241 8.49 -4.73 -10.67
N ARG A 242 9.43 -5.63 -11.00
CA ARG A 242 10.57 -5.30 -11.87
C ARG A 242 10.19 -5.04 -13.32
N ASN A 243 9.20 -5.75 -13.83
CA ASN A 243 8.79 -5.69 -15.25
C ASN A 243 7.86 -4.52 -15.55
N VAL A 244 7.05 -4.08 -14.60
CA VAL A 244 6.15 -2.92 -14.78
C VAL A 244 6.89 -1.66 -15.22
N GLY A 245 8.11 -1.43 -14.74
CA GLY A 245 8.93 -0.29 -15.16
C GLY A 245 9.47 -0.36 -16.61
N LYS A 246 9.41 -1.53 -17.27
CA LYS A 246 9.91 -1.71 -18.64
C LYS A 246 8.84 -1.44 -19.69
N CYS A 247 7.58 -1.77 -19.43
CA CYS A 247 6.48 -1.57 -20.39
C CYS A 247 6.15 -0.11 -20.71
N LYS A 248 6.53 0.84 -19.86
CA LYS A 248 6.26 2.28 -20.07
C LYS A 248 7.31 3.00 -20.94
N GLN A 249 8.38 2.31 -21.37
CA GLN A 249 9.45 2.91 -22.21
C GLN A 249 9.29 2.63 -23.72
N GLU A 250 8.30 1.84 -24.14
CA GLU A 250 8.11 1.43 -25.55
C GLU A 250 6.94 2.11 -26.27
N HIS A 251 6.44 3.27 -25.74
CA HIS A 251 5.37 4.04 -26.41
C HIS A 251 5.71 5.52 -26.49
#